data_00d1efe8facc30af8586e96f5dbde869
#
_entry.id   00d1efe8facc30af8586e96f5dbde869
#
_cell.length_a   1.000
_cell.length_b   1.000
_cell.length_c   1.000
_cell.angle_alpha   90.00
_cell.angle_beta   90.00
_cell.angle_gamma   90.00
#
_symmetry.space_group_name_H-M   'P 1'
#
loop_
_entity.id
_entity.type
_entity.pdbx_description
1 polymer ?
#
loop_
_entity_poly.entity_id
_entity_poly.type
_entity_poly.pdbx_seq_one_letter_code
_entity_poly.pdbx_strand_id
1 'polypeptide(L)'
;MGAELSRSLAHDRDRINQDGRTLPTSRRKPAQSVVSPAQAARLTRGVTALSVGVALALVLVKLWGWRSSGSVALLASLADSGLDVVAALATFAAVRYAATPPDDNHRYGHGKAEAFSSLLQATLVFTSAALIGWEATRRLISPEAVRTGADSLVIMIAATAATAGLVWAQSWVLRRTRSLAVSGDRAHYIADLGSNAAALIGIALATFLNWERADALAGLFVAAWLVWGAVGVLKDSSDSLMDRELDDADRSAITALVLSDPAIRHMHALRTRASGPVVHIQLHAEIAAQTTLVEAQDILVRAEQRVHTKFPGADILILPDPLGFDARHGHALSREADAMGDGAKSDGLEGDRL
;
A
#
# COMPACT_ATOMS: atom_id res chain seq x y z
N MET A 1 -0.39 27.59 -38.46
CA MET A 1 -0.82 28.23 -37.19
C MET A 1 -2.23 27.82 -36.73
N GLY A 2 -3.13 27.35 -37.61
CA GLY A 2 -4.49 26.90 -37.23
C GLY A 2 -4.62 25.46 -36.72
N ALA A 3 -3.73 24.58 -37.10
CA ALA A 3 -3.81 23.14 -36.76
C ALA A 3 -3.25 22.78 -35.36
N GLU A 4 -2.35 23.57 -34.81
CA GLU A 4 -1.80 23.38 -33.47
C GLU A 4 -2.73 23.90 -32.35
N LEU A 5 -3.45 25.00 -32.60
CA LEU A 5 -4.48 25.52 -31.69
C LEU A 5 -5.68 24.55 -31.57
N SER A 6 -6.05 23.85 -32.66
CA SER A 6 -7.12 22.85 -32.65
C SER A 6 -6.76 21.60 -31.85
N ARG A 7 -5.49 21.17 -31.86
CA ARG A 7 -5.01 20.02 -31.02
C ARG A 7 -4.85 20.38 -29.55
N SER A 8 -4.49 21.64 -29.21
CA SER A 8 -4.40 22.10 -27.84
C SER A 8 -5.78 22.18 -27.18
N LEU A 9 -6.81 22.65 -27.91
CA LEU A 9 -8.19 22.76 -27.40
C LEU A 9 -8.90 21.40 -27.30
N ALA A 10 -8.51 20.40 -28.11
CA ALA A 10 -9.05 19.04 -27.98
C ALA A 10 -8.47 18.31 -26.74
N HIS A 11 -7.22 18.62 -26.36
CA HIS A 11 -6.56 18.00 -25.21
C HIS A 11 -7.03 18.54 -23.86
N ASP A 12 -7.64 19.73 -23.85
CA ASP A 12 -8.15 20.37 -22.62
C ASP A 12 -9.63 20.00 -22.31
N ARG A 13 -10.38 19.48 -23.30
CA ARG A 13 -11.78 19.04 -23.12
C ARG A 13 -11.93 17.75 -22.31
N ASP A 14 -10.89 16.91 -22.27
CA ASP A 14 -10.91 15.62 -21.52
C ASP A 14 -10.57 15.79 -20.02
N ARG A 15 -10.43 17.03 -19.51
CA ARG A 15 -10.04 17.32 -18.13
C ARG A 15 -11.19 17.79 -17.23
N ILE A 16 -12.40 17.83 -17.74
CA ILE A 16 -13.55 18.31 -16.97
C ILE A 16 -14.45 17.10 -16.70
N ASN A 17 -14.71 16.81 -15.40
CA ASN A 17 -15.71 15.81 -15.03
C ASN A 17 -17.13 16.34 -15.35
N GLN A 18 -18.13 15.50 -15.25
CA GLN A 18 -19.53 15.87 -15.53
C GLN A 18 -20.07 17.00 -14.64
N ASP A 19 -19.37 17.37 -13.57
CA ASP A 19 -19.71 18.47 -12.65
C ASP A 19 -18.94 19.77 -12.95
N GLY A 20 -18.20 19.84 -14.08
CA GLY A 20 -17.49 21.06 -14.50
C GLY A 20 -16.25 21.42 -13.66
N ARG A 21 -15.75 20.55 -12.81
CA ARG A 21 -14.57 20.79 -11.97
C ARG A 21 -13.29 20.21 -12.61
N THR A 22 -12.21 20.98 -12.63
CA THR A 22 -10.88 20.49 -13.04
C THR A 22 -10.38 19.47 -12.04
N LEU A 23 -10.10 18.25 -12.49
CA LEU A 23 -9.52 17.20 -11.66
C LEU A 23 -8.11 17.63 -11.18
N PRO A 24 -7.77 17.47 -9.89
CA PRO A 24 -6.43 17.74 -9.42
C PRO A 24 -5.45 16.80 -10.14
N THR A 25 -4.37 17.36 -10.68
CA THR A 25 -3.30 16.62 -11.36
C THR A 25 -2.55 15.76 -10.34
N SER A 26 -3.11 14.62 -9.94
CA SER A 26 -2.35 13.61 -9.20
C SER A 26 -1.27 13.09 -10.14
N ARG A 27 -0.03 13.01 -9.66
CA ARG A 27 1.09 12.42 -10.41
C ARG A 27 0.65 11.05 -10.91
N ARG A 28 0.46 10.90 -12.22
CA ARG A 28 0.15 9.63 -12.88
C ARG A 28 1.20 8.60 -12.48
N LYS A 29 0.86 7.70 -11.55
CA LYS A 29 1.57 6.43 -11.49
C LYS A 29 1.24 5.69 -12.78
N PRO A 30 2.23 5.16 -13.52
CA PRO A 30 1.96 4.44 -14.76
C PRO A 30 0.98 3.28 -14.47
N ALA A 31 0.01 3.09 -15.37
CA ALA A 31 -0.91 1.95 -15.32
C ALA A 31 -0.07 0.66 -15.24
N GLN A 32 -0.04 0.03 -14.08
CA GLN A 32 0.75 -1.17 -13.86
C GLN A 32 -0.06 -2.36 -14.38
N SER A 33 0.61 -3.27 -15.09
CA SER A 33 0.04 -4.54 -15.50
C SER A 33 -0.39 -5.30 -14.24
N VAL A 34 -1.69 -5.30 -13.94
CA VAL A 34 -2.25 -6.04 -12.81
C VAL A 34 -2.18 -7.51 -13.19
N VAL A 35 -1.38 -8.28 -12.46
CA VAL A 35 -1.31 -9.73 -12.61
C VAL A 35 -2.59 -10.36 -12.07
N SER A 36 -2.93 -11.57 -12.56
CA SER A 36 -4.09 -12.30 -12.04
C SER A 36 -3.98 -12.56 -10.53
N PRO A 37 -5.09 -12.69 -9.79
CA PRO A 37 -5.06 -12.97 -8.35
C PRO A 37 -4.22 -14.18 -7.98
N ALA A 38 -4.25 -15.25 -8.80
CA ALA A 38 -3.45 -16.44 -8.59
C ALA A 38 -1.93 -16.17 -8.76
N GLN A 39 -1.55 -15.32 -9.72
CA GLN A 39 -0.16 -14.93 -9.91
C GLN A 39 0.29 -13.99 -8.79
N ALA A 40 -0.54 -13.04 -8.38
CA ALA A 40 -0.28 -12.16 -7.25
C ALA A 40 -0.03 -12.98 -5.98
N ALA A 41 -0.90 -13.93 -5.66
CA ALA A 41 -0.77 -14.82 -4.50
C ALA A 41 0.51 -15.67 -4.54
N ARG A 42 0.98 -16.10 -5.72
CA ARG A 42 2.26 -16.83 -5.85
C ARG A 42 3.46 -15.93 -5.58
N LEU A 43 3.46 -14.72 -6.13
CA LEU A 43 4.54 -13.75 -5.96
C LEU A 43 4.64 -13.29 -4.49
N THR A 44 3.52 -12.96 -3.87
CA THR A 44 3.49 -12.52 -2.46
C THR A 44 3.92 -13.64 -1.50
N ARG A 45 3.45 -14.87 -1.70
CA ARG A 45 3.91 -16.03 -0.92
C ARG A 45 5.41 -16.28 -1.09
N GLY A 46 5.92 -16.16 -2.31
CA GLY A 46 7.35 -16.37 -2.60
C GLY A 46 8.22 -15.35 -1.87
N VAL A 47 7.87 -14.06 -1.95
CA VAL A 47 8.69 -13.02 -1.33
C VAL A 47 8.56 -13.00 0.19
N THR A 48 7.39 -13.31 0.76
CA THR A 48 7.24 -13.41 2.23
C THR A 48 7.91 -14.66 2.80
N ALA A 49 7.97 -15.77 2.05
CA ALA A 49 8.80 -16.92 2.40
C ALA A 49 10.30 -16.57 2.37
N LEU A 50 10.74 -15.75 1.39
CA LEU A 50 12.09 -15.23 1.35
C LEU A 50 12.38 -14.33 2.56
N SER A 51 11.44 -13.47 2.99
CA SER A 51 11.57 -12.68 4.22
C SER A 51 11.84 -13.57 5.44
N VAL A 52 11.04 -14.63 5.62
CA VAL A 52 11.25 -15.61 6.71
C VAL A 52 12.63 -16.25 6.61
N GLY A 53 13.04 -16.65 5.39
CA GLY A 53 14.37 -17.28 5.18
C GLY A 53 15.52 -16.33 5.52
N VAL A 54 15.43 -15.07 5.12
CA VAL A 54 16.43 -14.04 5.43
C VAL A 54 16.47 -13.77 6.95
N ALA A 55 15.30 -13.58 7.60
CA ALA A 55 15.23 -13.37 9.04
C ALA A 55 15.87 -14.52 9.83
N LEU A 56 15.56 -15.77 9.46
CA LEU A 56 16.19 -16.96 10.09
C LEU A 56 17.70 -17.00 9.85
N ALA A 57 18.15 -16.69 8.63
CA ALA A 57 19.59 -16.66 8.34
C ALA A 57 20.31 -15.59 9.19
N LEU A 58 19.71 -14.40 9.35
CA LEU A 58 20.27 -13.34 10.20
C LEU A 58 20.35 -13.77 11.68
N VAL A 59 19.31 -14.44 12.20
CA VAL A 59 19.34 -15.02 13.57
C VAL A 59 20.48 -16.01 13.70
N LEU A 60 20.67 -16.94 12.76
CA LEU A 60 21.73 -17.93 12.81
C LEU A 60 23.13 -17.31 12.77
N VAL A 61 23.35 -16.33 11.90
CA VAL A 61 24.63 -15.60 11.81
C VAL A 61 24.92 -14.83 13.10
N LYS A 62 23.93 -14.13 13.66
CA LYS A 62 24.08 -13.37 14.91
C LYS A 62 24.25 -14.30 16.12
N LEU A 63 23.59 -15.45 16.15
CA LEU A 63 23.77 -16.48 17.18
C LEU A 63 25.18 -17.04 17.17
N TRP A 64 25.70 -17.33 15.98
CA TRP A 64 27.08 -17.79 15.84
C TRP A 64 28.07 -16.72 16.30
N GLY A 65 27.89 -15.46 15.88
CA GLY A 65 28.72 -14.33 16.29
C GLY A 65 28.68 -14.08 17.80
N TRP A 66 27.51 -14.21 18.43
CA TRP A 66 27.39 -14.08 19.89
C TRP A 66 28.14 -15.22 20.63
N ARG A 67 27.95 -16.47 20.18
CA ARG A 67 28.66 -17.61 20.81
C ARG A 67 30.15 -17.52 20.68
N SER A 68 30.68 -16.95 19.60
CA SER A 68 32.15 -16.84 19.37
C SER A 68 32.77 -15.66 20.13
N SER A 69 32.02 -14.55 20.29
CA SER A 69 32.54 -13.31 20.87
C SER A 69 32.14 -13.05 22.32
N GLY A 70 31.03 -13.66 22.79
CA GLY A 70 30.39 -13.32 24.07
C GLY A 70 29.86 -11.90 24.17
N SER A 71 29.75 -11.19 23.05
CA SER A 71 29.36 -9.76 23.00
C SER A 71 27.88 -9.54 23.40
N VAL A 72 27.65 -8.71 24.43
CA VAL A 72 26.30 -8.31 24.86
C VAL A 72 25.59 -7.53 23.75
N ALA A 73 26.30 -6.74 22.94
CA ALA A 73 25.73 -6.03 21.80
C ALA A 73 25.20 -7.00 20.73
N LEU A 74 25.93 -8.11 20.46
CA LEU A 74 25.44 -9.15 19.54
C LEU A 74 24.27 -9.92 20.13
N LEU A 75 24.18 -10.11 21.44
CA LEU A 75 23.01 -10.71 22.11
C LEU A 75 21.77 -9.83 21.96
N ALA A 76 21.91 -8.52 22.16
CA ALA A 76 20.80 -7.58 21.95
C ALA A 76 20.33 -7.59 20.47
N SER A 77 21.26 -7.54 19.53
CA SER A 77 20.97 -7.63 18.09
C SER A 77 20.37 -8.98 17.69
N LEU A 78 20.69 -10.08 18.39
CA LEU A 78 20.07 -11.40 18.21
C LEU A 78 18.62 -11.41 18.67
N ALA A 79 18.32 -10.78 19.82
CA ALA A 79 16.96 -10.66 20.35
C ALA A 79 16.06 -9.88 19.39
N ASP A 80 16.56 -8.77 18.83
CA ASP A 80 15.89 -7.96 17.81
C ASP A 80 15.59 -8.81 16.56
N SER A 81 16.58 -9.51 16.02
CA SER A 81 16.33 -10.42 14.87
C SER A 81 15.40 -11.58 15.18
N GLY A 82 15.26 -11.98 16.45
CA GLY A 82 14.24 -12.92 16.88
C GLY A 82 12.83 -12.37 16.71
N LEU A 83 12.62 -11.08 17.02
CA LEU A 83 11.35 -10.39 16.78
C LEU A 83 11.06 -10.24 15.27
N ASP A 84 12.09 -10.00 14.45
CA ASP A 84 11.96 -9.93 12.99
C ASP A 84 11.45 -11.27 12.41
N VAL A 85 11.92 -12.41 12.94
CA VAL A 85 11.39 -13.73 12.54
C VAL A 85 9.91 -13.85 12.87
N VAL A 86 9.49 -13.43 14.07
CA VAL A 86 8.07 -13.47 14.46
C VAL A 86 7.24 -12.58 13.54
N ALA A 87 7.72 -11.38 13.26
CA ALA A 87 7.07 -10.43 12.35
C ALA A 87 6.95 -10.98 10.91
N ALA A 88 8.02 -11.56 10.37
CA ALA A 88 8.05 -12.18 9.05
C ALA A 88 7.12 -13.40 8.97
N LEU A 89 7.08 -14.24 10.00
CA LEU A 89 6.14 -15.37 10.09
C LEU A 89 4.69 -14.91 10.14
N ALA A 90 4.37 -13.86 10.90
CA ALA A 90 3.03 -13.28 10.95
C ALA A 90 2.60 -12.76 9.57
N THR A 91 3.48 -12.06 8.85
CA THR A 91 3.22 -11.60 7.48
C THR A 91 3.03 -12.76 6.52
N PHE A 92 3.87 -13.78 6.58
CA PHE A 92 3.74 -14.98 5.75
C PHE A 92 2.43 -15.72 6.00
N ALA A 93 2.03 -15.88 7.27
CA ALA A 93 0.76 -16.48 7.65
C ALA A 93 -0.43 -15.66 7.13
N ALA A 94 -0.40 -14.34 7.28
CA ALA A 94 -1.44 -13.45 6.79
C ALA A 94 -1.60 -13.51 5.26
N VAL A 95 -0.50 -13.52 4.50
CA VAL A 95 -0.52 -13.67 3.04
C VAL A 95 -1.07 -15.04 2.62
N ARG A 96 -0.72 -16.10 3.35
CA ARG A 96 -1.30 -17.44 3.09
C ARG A 96 -2.80 -17.46 3.37
N TYR A 97 -3.22 -16.89 4.47
CA TYR A 97 -4.63 -16.81 4.85
C TYR A 97 -5.43 -15.92 3.89
N ALA A 98 -4.89 -14.75 3.51
CA ALA A 98 -5.50 -13.87 2.55
C ALA A 98 -5.75 -14.51 1.17
N ALA A 99 -4.94 -15.48 0.79
CA ALA A 99 -5.06 -16.22 -0.47
C ALA A 99 -5.99 -17.44 -0.40
N THR A 100 -6.64 -17.70 0.75
CA THR A 100 -7.67 -18.75 0.84
C THR A 100 -8.94 -18.28 0.13
N PRO A 101 -9.61 -19.17 -0.62
CA PRO A 101 -10.88 -18.84 -1.28
C PRO A 101 -11.96 -18.41 -0.28
N PRO A 102 -13.02 -17.72 -0.74
CA PRO A 102 -14.21 -17.47 0.05
C PRO A 102 -14.78 -18.76 0.64
N ASP A 103 -15.25 -18.70 1.90
CA ASP A 103 -15.92 -19.77 2.60
C ASP A 103 -17.32 -19.33 3.09
N ASP A 104 -18.01 -20.17 3.83
CA ASP A 104 -19.38 -19.90 4.31
C ASP A 104 -19.45 -18.74 5.30
N ASN A 105 -18.37 -18.47 6.03
CA ASN A 105 -18.31 -17.37 6.99
C ASN A 105 -17.72 -16.09 6.39
N HIS A 106 -16.87 -16.20 5.36
CA HIS A 106 -16.16 -15.09 4.71
C HIS A 106 -16.43 -15.09 3.21
N ARG A 107 -17.66 -14.74 2.81
CA ARG A 107 -18.14 -14.77 1.41
C ARG A 107 -17.36 -13.87 0.47
N TYR A 108 -16.74 -12.80 0.96
CA TYR A 108 -15.86 -11.90 0.19
C TYR A 108 -14.39 -12.32 0.24
N GLY A 109 -14.08 -13.51 0.80
CA GLY A 109 -12.72 -14.01 0.97
C GLY A 109 -11.97 -13.40 2.16
N HIS A 110 -10.70 -13.73 2.26
CA HIS A 110 -9.86 -13.42 3.42
C HIS A 110 -8.83 -12.31 3.12
N GLY A 111 -8.96 -11.62 1.98
CA GLY A 111 -7.96 -10.67 1.47
C GLY A 111 -7.58 -9.54 2.45
N LYS A 112 -8.51 -9.11 3.31
CA LYS A 112 -8.25 -8.08 4.34
C LYS A 112 -7.23 -8.50 5.40
N ALA A 113 -6.89 -9.78 5.50
CA ALA A 113 -5.81 -10.26 6.39
C ALA A 113 -4.45 -9.60 6.07
N GLU A 114 -4.21 -9.21 4.81
CA GLU A 114 -3.02 -8.46 4.44
C GLU A 114 -2.95 -7.09 5.13
N ALA A 115 -4.10 -6.40 5.25
CA ALA A 115 -4.15 -5.09 5.90
C ALA A 115 -3.87 -5.19 7.41
N PHE A 116 -4.36 -6.24 8.08
CA PHE A 116 -4.03 -6.48 9.50
C PHE A 116 -2.54 -6.73 9.70
N SER A 117 -1.92 -7.55 8.84
CA SER A 117 -0.47 -7.78 8.89
C SER A 117 0.31 -6.47 8.68
N SER A 118 -0.13 -5.65 7.73
CA SER A 118 0.50 -4.36 7.44
C SER A 118 0.39 -3.39 8.62
N LEU A 119 -0.75 -3.36 9.35
CA LEU A 119 -0.91 -2.60 10.58
C LEU A 119 0.06 -3.06 11.68
N LEU A 120 0.22 -4.38 11.85
CA LEU A 120 1.20 -4.93 12.78
C LEU A 120 2.61 -4.44 12.45
N GLN A 121 3.01 -4.52 11.17
CA GLN A 121 4.32 -4.05 10.71
C GLN A 121 4.50 -2.54 10.92
N ALA A 122 3.47 -1.72 10.64
CA ALA A 122 3.51 -0.29 10.92
C ALA A 122 3.73 0.00 12.42
N THR A 123 3.07 -0.76 13.31
CA THR A 123 3.26 -0.64 14.77
C THR A 123 4.69 -0.98 15.17
N LEU A 124 5.29 -2.03 14.60
CA LEU A 124 6.69 -2.38 14.85
C LEU A 124 7.64 -1.27 14.38
N VAL A 125 7.40 -0.69 13.18
CA VAL A 125 8.20 0.43 12.68
C VAL A 125 8.08 1.66 13.59
N PHE A 126 6.87 1.99 14.09
CA PHE A 126 6.69 3.07 15.07
C PHE A 126 7.47 2.82 16.36
N THR A 127 7.43 1.58 16.87
CA THR A 127 8.18 1.19 18.06
C THR A 127 9.68 1.34 17.84
N SER A 128 10.20 0.84 16.72
CA SER A 128 11.62 1.00 16.36
C SER A 128 12.02 2.47 16.22
N ALA A 129 11.19 3.28 15.55
CA ALA A 129 11.43 4.73 15.42
C ALA A 129 11.47 5.44 16.78
N ALA A 130 10.56 5.08 17.70
CA ALA A 130 10.55 5.64 19.06
C ALA A 130 11.82 5.26 19.85
N LEU A 131 12.25 4.01 19.78
CA LEU A 131 13.47 3.53 20.44
C LEU A 131 14.72 4.18 19.87
N ILE A 132 14.84 4.29 18.53
CA ILE A 132 15.96 4.96 17.86
C ILE A 132 15.97 6.44 18.25
N GLY A 133 14.84 7.12 18.21
CA GLY A 133 14.73 8.54 18.57
C GLY A 133 15.07 8.81 20.03
N TRP A 134 14.63 7.93 20.93
CA TRP A 134 14.99 7.99 22.36
C TRP A 134 16.49 7.83 22.55
N GLU A 135 17.10 6.79 22.00
CA GLU A 135 18.53 6.53 22.13
C GLU A 135 19.38 7.65 21.49
N ALA A 136 18.99 8.12 20.31
CA ALA A 136 19.65 9.23 19.64
C ALA A 136 19.59 10.53 20.47
N THR A 137 18.44 10.82 21.09
CA THR A 137 18.28 11.97 22.01
C THR A 137 19.19 11.83 23.24
N ARG A 138 19.25 10.64 23.83
CA ARG A 138 20.12 10.34 24.97
C ARG A 138 21.59 10.57 24.61
N ARG A 139 22.06 10.06 23.47
CA ARG A 139 23.44 10.25 22.97
C ARG A 139 23.76 11.69 22.58
N LEU A 140 22.77 12.47 22.18
CA LEU A 140 22.97 13.90 21.88
C LEU A 140 23.27 14.69 23.17
N ILE A 141 22.62 14.31 24.30
CA ILE A 141 22.80 14.94 25.62
C ILE A 141 24.08 14.42 26.29
N SER A 142 24.31 13.10 26.22
CA SER A 142 25.44 12.42 26.85
C SER A 142 26.18 11.58 25.80
N PRO A 143 27.12 12.16 25.07
CA PRO A 143 27.90 11.46 24.03
C PRO A 143 28.61 10.24 24.60
N GLU A 144 28.40 9.07 24.02
CA GLU A 144 29.11 7.83 24.33
C GLU A 144 29.93 7.40 23.12
N ALA A 145 31.21 7.08 23.33
CA ALA A 145 32.05 6.58 22.25
C ALA A 145 31.57 5.22 21.76
N VAL A 146 31.24 5.12 20.47
CA VAL A 146 30.81 3.87 19.83
C VAL A 146 32.04 2.96 19.66
N ARG A 147 32.14 1.89 20.47
CA ARG A 147 33.20 0.86 20.33
C ARG A 147 32.60 -0.35 19.60
N THR A 148 32.84 -0.45 18.31
CA THR A 148 32.51 -1.63 17.52
C THR A 148 33.76 -2.46 17.24
N GLY A 149 33.69 -3.77 17.56
CA GLY A 149 34.72 -4.71 17.13
C GLY A 149 34.63 -4.96 15.61
N ALA A 150 35.78 -5.32 14.99
CA ALA A 150 35.85 -5.61 13.55
C ALA A 150 34.83 -6.70 13.13
N ASP A 151 34.64 -7.73 13.95
CA ASP A 151 33.70 -8.83 13.69
C ASP A 151 32.24 -8.36 13.66
N SER A 152 31.86 -7.46 14.57
CA SER A 152 30.52 -6.87 14.61
C SER A 152 30.23 -6.02 13.37
N LEU A 153 31.25 -5.30 12.86
CA LEU A 153 31.15 -4.49 11.65
C LEU A 153 30.91 -5.37 10.41
N VAL A 154 31.63 -6.48 10.27
CA VAL A 154 31.47 -7.44 9.16
C VAL A 154 30.07 -8.04 9.17
N ILE A 155 29.60 -8.48 10.36
CA ILE A 155 28.25 -9.03 10.50
C ILE A 155 27.18 -7.98 10.14
N MET A 156 27.36 -6.72 10.57
CA MET A 156 26.43 -5.64 10.27
C MET A 156 26.40 -5.32 8.77
N ILE A 157 27.52 -5.28 8.08
CA ILE A 157 27.61 -5.08 6.63
C ILE A 157 26.93 -6.22 5.89
N ALA A 158 27.19 -7.48 6.28
CA ALA A 158 26.57 -8.64 5.66
C ALA A 158 25.03 -8.66 5.86
N ALA A 159 24.58 -8.35 7.07
CA ALA A 159 23.16 -8.22 7.38
C ALA A 159 22.50 -7.11 6.54
N THR A 160 23.13 -5.94 6.47
CA THR A 160 22.65 -4.81 5.68
C THR A 160 22.55 -5.16 4.19
N ALA A 161 23.53 -5.86 3.63
CA ALA A 161 23.49 -6.31 2.24
C ALA A 161 22.37 -7.33 1.98
N ALA A 162 22.17 -8.29 2.88
CA ALA A 162 21.07 -9.26 2.79
C ALA A 162 19.69 -8.57 2.86
N THR A 163 19.51 -7.65 3.80
CA THR A 163 18.28 -6.85 3.95
C THR A 163 18.04 -5.97 2.70
N ALA A 164 19.07 -5.34 2.15
CA ALA A 164 18.95 -4.55 0.91
C ALA A 164 18.48 -5.42 -0.28
N GLY A 165 19.02 -6.63 -0.42
CA GLY A 165 18.59 -7.61 -1.42
C GLY A 165 17.12 -8.01 -1.25
N LEU A 166 16.69 -8.24 -0.01
CA LEU A 166 15.30 -8.54 0.32
C LEU A 166 14.36 -7.37 -0.03
N VAL A 167 14.70 -6.15 0.39
CA VAL A 167 13.92 -4.92 0.08
C VAL A 167 13.82 -4.69 -1.43
N TRP A 168 14.87 -5.00 -2.18
CA TRP A 168 14.82 -4.96 -3.65
C TRP A 168 13.83 -5.99 -4.21
N ALA A 169 13.87 -7.25 -3.75
CA ALA A 169 12.94 -8.31 -4.17
C ALA A 169 11.49 -7.96 -3.81
N GLN A 170 11.22 -7.48 -2.59
CA GLN A 170 9.90 -7.00 -2.15
C GLN A 170 9.42 -5.84 -3.02
N SER A 171 10.29 -4.88 -3.34
CA SER A 171 9.96 -3.74 -4.20
C SER A 171 9.58 -4.18 -5.63
N TRP A 172 10.23 -5.23 -6.14
CA TRP A 172 9.91 -5.82 -7.44
C TRP A 172 8.53 -6.50 -7.43
N VAL A 173 8.19 -7.24 -6.36
CA VAL A 173 6.86 -7.87 -6.19
C VAL A 173 5.77 -6.80 -6.02
N LEU A 174 5.99 -5.78 -5.18
CA LEU A 174 5.02 -4.71 -4.94
C LEU A 174 4.62 -3.95 -6.20
N ARG A 175 5.55 -3.74 -7.13
CA ARG A 175 5.23 -3.13 -8.42
C ARG A 175 4.24 -3.93 -9.25
N ARG A 176 3.99 -5.20 -8.94
CA ARG A 176 3.10 -6.11 -9.66
C ARG A 176 1.84 -6.49 -8.90
N THR A 177 1.90 -6.53 -7.57
CA THR A 177 0.84 -7.14 -6.74
C THR A 177 0.06 -6.16 -5.90
N ARG A 178 0.62 -4.98 -5.60
CA ARG A 178 0.05 -3.99 -4.66
C ARG A 178 -0.29 -4.57 -3.27
N SER A 179 0.34 -5.68 -2.85
CA SER A 179 0.08 -6.35 -1.58
C SER A 179 0.39 -5.44 -0.39
N LEU A 180 -0.58 -5.23 0.49
CA LEU A 180 -0.40 -4.44 1.71
C LEU A 180 0.54 -5.14 2.69
N ALA A 181 0.42 -6.47 2.84
CA ALA A 181 1.28 -7.23 3.73
C ALA A 181 2.76 -7.12 3.33
N VAL A 182 3.07 -7.26 2.02
CA VAL A 182 4.44 -7.06 1.51
C VAL A 182 4.88 -5.60 1.67
N SER A 183 3.97 -4.62 1.55
CA SER A 183 4.28 -3.19 1.76
C SER A 183 4.69 -2.92 3.21
N GLY A 184 3.95 -3.47 4.18
CA GLY A 184 4.26 -3.36 5.60
C GLY A 184 5.58 -4.04 5.96
N ASP A 185 5.77 -5.30 5.52
CA ASP A 185 6.99 -6.07 5.72
C ASP A 185 8.23 -5.33 5.15
N ARG A 186 8.11 -4.78 3.93
CA ARG A 186 9.14 -3.95 3.32
C ARG A 186 9.44 -2.69 4.13
N ALA A 187 8.42 -2.03 4.69
CA ALA A 187 8.61 -0.83 5.51
C ALA A 187 9.43 -1.15 6.77
N HIS A 188 9.18 -2.30 7.39
CA HIS A 188 9.96 -2.80 8.52
C HIS A 188 11.43 -3.03 8.12
N TYR A 189 11.72 -3.78 7.05
CA TYR A 189 13.11 -3.99 6.60
C TYR A 189 13.80 -2.72 6.09
N ILE A 190 13.06 -1.73 5.59
CA ILE A 190 13.60 -0.40 5.30
C ILE A 190 13.99 0.33 6.60
N ALA A 191 13.23 0.14 7.69
CA ALA A 191 13.59 0.69 9.00
C ALA A 191 14.93 0.13 9.48
N ASP A 192 15.10 -1.20 9.38
CA ASP A 192 16.36 -1.87 9.76
C ASP A 192 17.53 -1.40 8.89
N LEU A 193 17.31 -1.27 7.58
CA LEU A 193 18.31 -0.76 6.64
C LEU A 193 18.69 0.68 6.96
N GLY A 194 17.73 1.54 7.28
CA GLY A 194 17.93 2.92 7.67
C GLY A 194 18.72 3.04 8.98
N SER A 195 18.35 2.24 9.99
CA SER A 195 19.04 2.19 11.28
C SER A 195 20.49 1.73 11.12
N ASN A 196 20.73 0.65 10.37
CA ASN A 196 22.06 0.15 10.09
C ASN A 196 22.91 1.17 9.30
N ALA A 197 22.31 1.84 8.31
CA ALA A 197 23.00 2.87 7.55
C ALA A 197 23.37 4.08 8.42
N ALA A 198 22.47 4.52 9.30
CA ALA A 198 22.74 5.60 10.25
C ALA A 198 23.91 5.24 11.19
N ALA A 199 23.90 4.02 11.74
CA ALA A 199 24.99 3.54 12.59
C ALA A 199 26.32 3.50 11.83
N LEU A 200 26.36 3.00 10.59
CA LEU A 200 27.58 2.97 9.77
C LEU A 200 28.10 4.38 9.46
N ILE A 201 27.19 5.31 9.09
CA ILE A 201 27.54 6.72 8.83
C ILE A 201 28.03 7.39 10.12
N GLY A 202 27.35 7.17 11.25
CA GLY A 202 27.73 7.72 12.54
C GLY A 202 29.14 7.29 12.97
N ILE A 203 29.43 5.99 12.84
CA ILE A 203 30.78 5.44 13.13
C ILE A 203 31.84 6.07 12.21
N ALA A 204 31.54 6.18 10.90
CA ALA A 204 32.48 6.79 9.95
C ALA A 204 32.73 8.27 10.27
N LEU A 205 31.71 9.07 10.55
CA LEU A 205 31.83 10.49 10.88
C LEU A 205 32.56 10.69 12.22
N ALA A 206 32.28 9.86 13.24
CA ALA A 206 32.99 9.92 14.51
C ALA A 206 34.48 9.59 14.34
N THR A 207 34.81 8.59 13.50
CA THR A 207 36.19 8.14 13.29
C THR A 207 37.02 9.12 12.45
N PHE A 208 36.43 9.65 11.34
CA PHE A 208 37.18 10.46 10.37
C PHE A 208 37.11 11.97 10.66
N LEU A 209 35.99 12.45 11.24
CA LEU A 209 35.81 13.89 11.49
C LEU A 209 35.83 14.27 12.97
N ASN A 210 36.02 13.32 13.90
CA ASN A 210 35.93 13.51 15.36
C ASN A 210 34.63 14.19 15.80
N TRP A 211 33.52 13.97 15.05
CA TRP A 211 32.22 14.57 15.35
C TRP A 211 31.34 13.59 16.11
N GLU A 212 31.47 13.54 17.41
CA GLU A 212 30.81 12.59 18.31
C GLU A 212 29.26 12.66 18.26
N ARG A 213 28.70 13.81 17.90
CA ARG A 213 27.22 14.01 17.83
C ARG A 213 26.61 13.63 16.49
N ALA A 214 27.41 13.31 15.48
CA ALA A 214 26.93 12.97 14.15
C ALA A 214 26.04 11.72 14.13
N ASP A 215 26.40 10.70 14.90
CA ASP A 215 25.61 9.47 15.07
C ASP A 215 24.21 9.77 15.64
N ALA A 216 24.12 10.59 16.68
CA ALA A 216 22.85 10.98 17.31
C ALA A 216 21.97 11.77 16.34
N LEU A 217 22.52 12.70 15.57
CA LEU A 217 21.76 13.47 14.56
C LEU A 217 21.27 12.59 13.41
N ALA A 218 22.10 11.65 12.92
CA ALA A 218 21.70 10.68 11.92
C ALA A 218 20.57 9.78 12.44
N GLY A 219 20.66 9.33 13.69
CA GLY A 219 19.60 8.54 14.35
C GLY A 219 18.27 9.30 14.45
N LEU A 220 18.29 10.58 14.86
CA LEU A 220 17.08 11.42 14.89
C LEU A 220 16.45 11.62 13.51
N PHE A 221 17.28 11.84 12.48
CA PHE A 221 16.80 11.97 11.11
C PHE A 221 16.11 10.68 10.63
N VAL A 222 16.76 9.53 10.88
CA VAL A 222 16.17 8.21 10.53
C VAL A 222 14.88 7.98 11.30
N ALA A 223 14.84 8.23 12.60
CA ALA A 223 13.63 8.07 13.40
C ALA A 223 12.45 8.89 12.83
N ALA A 224 12.68 10.17 12.50
CA ALA A 224 11.65 11.03 11.89
C ALA A 224 11.19 10.50 10.52
N TRP A 225 12.13 10.04 9.68
CA TRP A 225 11.83 9.46 8.38
C TRP A 225 11.03 8.16 8.49
N LEU A 226 11.33 7.30 9.47
CA LEU A 226 10.60 6.07 9.76
C LEU A 226 9.17 6.35 10.21
N VAL A 227 8.97 7.33 11.10
CA VAL A 227 7.62 7.75 11.53
C VAL A 227 6.80 8.18 10.30
N TRP A 228 7.39 9.00 9.42
CA TRP A 228 6.70 9.42 8.21
C TRP A 228 6.31 8.25 7.29
N GLY A 229 7.22 7.29 7.09
CA GLY A 229 6.95 6.07 6.33
C GLY A 229 5.86 5.20 6.96
N ALA A 230 5.92 5.00 8.28
CA ALA A 230 4.95 4.20 9.03
C ALA A 230 3.54 4.80 9.01
N VAL A 231 3.41 6.14 9.06
CA VAL A 231 2.12 6.83 8.88
C VAL A 231 1.51 6.51 7.52
N GLY A 232 2.34 6.46 6.45
CA GLY A 232 1.88 6.06 5.11
C GLY A 232 1.31 4.65 5.09
N VAL A 233 2.04 3.68 5.67
CA VAL A 233 1.60 2.28 5.77
C VAL A 233 0.34 2.14 6.61
N LEU A 234 0.27 2.84 7.74
CA LEU A 234 -0.91 2.87 8.62
C LEU A 234 -2.14 3.38 7.87
N LYS A 235 -1.99 4.48 7.13
CA LYS A 235 -3.06 5.07 6.33
C LYS A 235 -3.54 4.12 5.25
N ASP A 236 -2.64 3.56 4.43
CA ASP A 236 -3.00 2.64 3.34
C ASP A 236 -3.73 1.40 3.87
N SER A 237 -3.30 0.87 5.03
CA SER A 237 -3.93 -0.28 5.66
C SER A 237 -5.30 0.05 6.23
N SER A 238 -5.44 1.20 6.90
CA SER A 238 -6.72 1.69 7.42
C SER A 238 -7.71 1.97 6.30
N ASP A 239 -7.27 2.62 5.21
CA ASP A 239 -8.07 2.88 4.01
C ASP A 239 -8.60 1.56 3.41
N SER A 240 -7.76 0.52 3.34
CA SER A 240 -8.18 -0.80 2.85
C SER A 240 -9.20 -1.49 3.76
N LEU A 241 -9.06 -1.38 5.08
CA LEU A 241 -10.02 -1.94 6.03
C LEU A 241 -11.37 -1.22 5.97
N MET A 242 -11.36 0.08 5.68
CA MET A 242 -12.56 0.92 5.53
C MET A 242 -13.14 0.91 4.09
N ASP A 243 -12.72 -0.03 3.25
CA ASP A 243 -13.25 -0.20 1.89
C ASP A 243 -13.08 1.05 1.00
N ARG A 244 -11.91 1.72 1.09
CA ARG A 244 -11.61 2.86 0.23
C ARG A 244 -11.74 2.49 -1.25
N GLU A 245 -12.32 3.43 -2.01
CA GLU A 245 -12.43 3.36 -3.47
C GLU A 245 -11.07 3.19 -4.16
N LEU A 246 -11.07 2.57 -5.34
CA LEU A 246 -9.91 2.53 -6.22
C LEU A 246 -9.51 3.94 -6.67
N ASP A 247 -8.27 4.07 -7.16
CA ASP A 247 -7.76 5.34 -7.71
C ASP A 247 -8.63 5.84 -8.88
N ASP A 248 -8.76 7.15 -9.05
CA ASP A 248 -9.58 7.77 -10.09
C ASP A 248 -9.25 7.26 -11.51
N ALA A 249 -7.97 6.92 -11.77
CA ALA A 249 -7.55 6.35 -13.05
C ALA A 249 -8.16 4.96 -13.32
N ASP A 250 -8.27 4.13 -12.28
CA ASP A 250 -8.86 2.79 -12.39
C ASP A 250 -10.40 2.90 -12.47
N ARG A 251 -11.03 3.79 -11.70
CA ARG A 251 -12.47 4.06 -11.78
C ARG A 251 -12.87 4.60 -13.14
N SER A 252 -12.12 5.57 -13.70
CA SER A 252 -12.34 6.11 -15.05
C SER A 252 -12.20 5.04 -16.12
N ALA A 253 -11.27 4.09 -15.95
CA ALA A 253 -11.09 2.99 -16.87
C ALA A 253 -12.24 1.99 -16.82
N ILE A 254 -12.76 1.68 -15.62
CA ILE A 254 -13.97 0.84 -15.46
C ILE A 254 -15.14 1.50 -16.19
N THR A 255 -15.37 2.79 -15.94
CA THR A 255 -16.42 3.57 -16.61
C THR A 255 -16.30 3.50 -18.13
N ALA A 256 -15.11 3.73 -18.68
CA ALA A 256 -14.89 3.69 -20.13
C ALA A 256 -15.13 2.30 -20.73
N LEU A 257 -14.72 1.23 -20.01
CA LEU A 257 -14.94 -0.16 -20.45
C LEU A 257 -16.41 -0.55 -20.46
N VAL A 258 -17.16 -0.16 -19.43
CA VAL A 258 -18.61 -0.43 -19.36
C VAL A 258 -19.36 0.34 -20.43
N LEU A 259 -19.12 1.65 -20.56
CA LEU A 259 -19.78 2.52 -21.55
C LEU A 259 -19.34 2.26 -23.00
N SER A 260 -18.35 1.41 -23.23
CA SER A 260 -17.96 1.00 -24.60
C SER A 260 -19.01 0.08 -25.27
N ASP A 261 -19.97 -0.48 -24.49
CA ASP A 261 -21.13 -1.18 -25.08
C ASP A 261 -22.18 -0.16 -25.52
N PRO A 262 -22.56 -0.13 -26.82
CA PRO A 262 -23.56 0.81 -27.31
C PRO A 262 -24.98 0.60 -26.72
N ALA A 263 -25.23 -0.56 -26.12
CA ALA A 263 -26.51 -0.86 -25.44
C ALA A 263 -26.60 -0.24 -24.04
N ILE A 264 -25.44 0.11 -23.42
CA ILE A 264 -25.37 0.78 -22.13
C ILE A 264 -25.29 2.28 -22.39
N ARG A 265 -26.33 3.01 -22.03
CA ARG A 265 -26.46 4.46 -22.30
C ARG A 265 -25.81 5.31 -21.21
N HIS A 266 -26.02 4.92 -19.97
CA HIS A 266 -25.45 5.59 -18.77
C HIS A 266 -25.06 4.54 -17.75
N MET A 267 -24.21 4.95 -16.80
CA MET A 267 -23.92 4.18 -15.60
C MET A 267 -23.87 5.10 -14.39
N HIS A 268 -24.28 4.60 -13.24
CA HIS A 268 -24.24 5.33 -11.98
C HIS A 268 -23.96 4.42 -10.80
N ALA A 269 -23.81 5.01 -9.60
CA ALA A 269 -23.54 4.30 -8.35
C ALA A 269 -22.32 3.34 -8.43
N LEU A 270 -21.26 3.74 -9.17
CA LEU A 270 -20.03 2.97 -9.20
C LEU A 270 -19.41 2.95 -7.79
N ARG A 271 -19.24 1.75 -7.25
CA ARG A 271 -18.55 1.48 -6.00
C ARG A 271 -17.46 0.47 -6.25
N THR A 272 -16.27 0.76 -5.76
CA THR A 272 -15.10 -0.09 -5.94
C THR A 272 -14.38 -0.27 -4.63
N ARG A 273 -13.78 -1.43 -4.41
CA ARG A 273 -12.88 -1.67 -3.28
C ARG A 273 -11.89 -2.77 -3.63
N ALA A 274 -10.76 -2.79 -2.93
CA ALA A 274 -9.79 -3.88 -3.01
C ALA A 274 -9.76 -4.69 -1.70
N SER A 275 -9.78 -6.02 -1.82
CA SER A 275 -9.59 -6.94 -0.70
C SER A 275 -8.43 -7.88 -1.02
N GLY A 276 -7.22 -7.51 -0.60
CA GLY A 276 -6.00 -8.18 -1.03
C GLY A 276 -5.86 -8.14 -2.55
N PRO A 277 -5.69 -9.30 -3.23
CA PRO A 277 -5.52 -9.35 -4.68
C PRO A 277 -6.83 -9.24 -5.47
N VAL A 278 -8.00 -9.24 -4.82
CA VAL A 278 -9.31 -9.21 -5.47
C VAL A 278 -9.88 -7.80 -5.44
N VAL A 279 -10.32 -7.33 -6.61
CA VAL A 279 -11.05 -6.06 -6.76
C VAL A 279 -12.54 -6.36 -6.83
N HIS A 280 -13.34 -5.66 -6.03
CA HIS A 280 -14.79 -5.72 -6.08
C HIS A 280 -15.31 -4.46 -6.78
N ILE A 281 -16.21 -4.64 -7.74
CA ILE A 281 -16.77 -3.58 -8.57
C ILE A 281 -18.29 -3.75 -8.56
N GLN A 282 -19.01 -2.72 -8.16
CA GLN A 282 -20.47 -2.69 -8.17
C GLN A 282 -20.92 -1.43 -8.88
N LEU A 283 -21.88 -1.57 -9.80
CA LEU A 283 -22.42 -0.43 -10.53
C LEU A 283 -23.83 -0.73 -11.07
N HIS A 284 -24.53 0.31 -11.46
CA HIS A 284 -25.78 0.25 -12.20
C HIS A 284 -25.54 0.66 -13.65
N ALA A 285 -26.11 -0.10 -14.59
CA ALA A 285 -26.03 0.16 -16.03
C ALA A 285 -27.41 0.43 -16.60
N GLU A 286 -27.61 1.61 -17.18
CA GLU A 286 -28.89 1.97 -17.81
C GLU A 286 -28.96 1.44 -19.23
N ILE A 287 -29.96 0.59 -19.47
CA ILE A 287 -30.29 -0.03 -20.75
C ILE A 287 -31.72 0.36 -21.21
N ALA A 288 -32.01 0.12 -22.48
CA ALA A 288 -33.37 0.46 -22.99
C ALA A 288 -34.46 -0.27 -22.22
N ALA A 289 -35.52 0.44 -21.82
CA ALA A 289 -36.61 -0.09 -20.98
C ALA A 289 -37.36 -1.29 -21.61
N GLN A 290 -37.30 -1.44 -22.93
CA GLN A 290 -37.95 -2.54 -23.68
C GLN A 290 -37.08 -3.79 -23.80
N THR A 291 -35.82 -3.73 -23.31
CA THR A 291 -34.88 -4.85 -23.34
C THR A 291 -35.40 -5.98 -22.45
N THR A 292 -35.46 -7.18 -22.99
CA THR A 292 -35.84 -8.34 -22.19
C THR A 292 -34.77 -8.68 -21.17
N LEU A 293 -35.12 -9.37 -20.08
CA LEU A 293 -34.15 -9.78 -19.05
C LEU A 293 -33.01 -10.63 -19.63
N VAL A 294 -33.29 -11.47 -20.62
CA VAL A 294 -32.30 -12.31 -21.29
C VAL A 294 -31.30 -11.44 -22.07
N GLU A 295 -31.78 -10.50 -22.88
CA GLU A 295 -30.96 -9.57 -23.63
C GLU A 295 -30.13 -8.67 -22.69
N ALA A 296 -30.73 -8.20 -21.58
CA ALA A 296 -30.04 -7.43 -20.55
C ALA A 296 -28.88 -8.23 -19.98
N GLN A 297 -29.09 -9.50 -19.62
CA GLN A 297 -28.05 -10.38 -19.10
C GLN A 297 -26.88 -10.52 -20.10
N ASP A 298 -27.16 -10.68 -21.40
CA ASP A 298 -26.12 -10.77 -22.43
C ASP A 298 -25.31 -9.47 -22.54
N ILE A 299 -25.96 -8.30 -22.41
CA ILE A 299 -25.29 -7.00 -22.39
C ILE A 299 -24.34 -6.89 -21.18
N LEU A 300 -24.85 -7.25 -20.00
CA LEU A 300 -24.04 -7.18 -18.75
C LEU A 300 -22.85 -8.13 -18.78
N VAL A 301 -23.02 -9.37 -19.26
CA VAL A 301 -21.92 -10.33 -19.40
C VAL A 301 -20.83 -9.80 -20.34
N ARG A 302 -21.20 -9.14 -21.47
CA ARG A 302 -20.22 -8.50 -22.35
C ARG A 302 -19.48 -7.35 -21.67
N ALA A 303 -20.18 -6.55 -20.86
CA ALA A 303 -19.55 -5.46 -20.11
C ALA A 303 -18.58 -6.01 -19.05
N GLU A 304 -18.98 -7.04 -18.30
CA GLU A 304 -18.15 -7.75 -17.35
C GLU A 304 -16.89 -8.31 -17.98
N GLN A 305 -16.99 -9.01 -19.12
CA GLN A 305 -15.85 -9.56 -19.86
C GLN A 305 -14.84 -8.46 -20.26
N ARG A 306 -15.33 -7.28 -20.68
CA ARG A 306 -14.45 -6.14 -21.00
C ARG A 306 -13.72 -5.63 -19.77
N VAL A 307 -14.39 -5.52 -18.62
CA VAL A 307 -13.76 -5.11 -17.37
C VAL A 307 -12.70 -6.14 -16.94
N HIS A 308 -12.97 -7.44 -17.12
CA HIS A 308 -12.00 -8.51 -16.82
C HIS A 308 -10.72 -8.44 -17.67
N THR A 309 -10.74 -7.82 -18.85
CA THR A 309 -9.50 -7.64 -19.63
C THR A 309 -8.46 -6.77 -18.91
N LYS A 310 -8.91 -5.81 -18.10
CA LYS A 310 -8.03 -4.91 -17.34
C LYS A 310 -7.92 -5.32 -15.85
N PHE A 311 -8.98 -5.91 -15.31
CA PHE A 311 -9.05 -6.37 -13.91
C PHE A 311 -9.30 -7.88 -13.85
N PRO A 312 -8.29 -8.73 -14.16
CA PRO A 312 -8.46 -10.18 -14.21
C PRO A 312 -8.85 -10.72 -12.81
N GLY A 313 -9.98 -11.43 -12.73
CA GLY A 313 -10.47 -12.03 -11.48
C GLY A 313 -11.09 -11.02 -10.51
N ALA A 314 -11.51 -9.85 -10.99
CA ALA A 314 -12.37 -8.96 -10.21
C ALA A 314 -13.73 -9.64 -9.95
N ASP A 315 -14.32 -9.34 -8.80
CA ASP A 315 -15.71 -9.68 -8.48
C ASP A 315 -16.59 -8.51 -8.92
N ILE A 316 -17.41 -8.73 -9.94
CA ILE A 316 -18.15 -7.66 -10.63
C ILE A 316 -19.63 -7.91 -10.49
N LEU A 317 -20.37 -6.92 -9.98
CA LEU A 317 -21.81 -6.91 -9.90
C LEU A 317 -22.34 -5.71 -10.68
N ILE A 318 -23.00 -5.97 -11.80
CA ILE A 318 -23.66 -4.95 -12.62
C ILE A 318 -25.17 -5.16 -12.52
N LEU A 319 -25.88 -4.15 -12.05
CA LEU A 319 -27.34 -4.15 -11.97
C LEU A 319 -27.91 -3.41 -13.19
N PRO A 320 -28.86 -4.02 -13.94
CA PRO A 320 -29.50 -3.33 -15.04
C PRO A 320 -30.60 -2.40 -14.53
N ASP A 321 -30.58 -1.15 -14.96
CA ASP A 321 -31.69 -0.20 -14.73
C ASP A 321 -32.32 0.20 -16.08
N PRO A 322 -33.65 0.35 -16.14
CA PRO A 322 -34.31 0.87 -17.33
C PRO A 322 -33.94 2.34 -17.57
N LEU A 323 -33.59 2.70 -18.82
CA LEU A 323 -33.27 4.07 -19.19
C LEU A 323 -34.38 5.04 -18.80
N GLY A 324 -34.00 6.11 -18.08
CA GLY A 324 -34.94 7.13 -17.60
C GLY A 324 -35.72 6.74 -16.34
N PHE A 325 -35.39 5.59 -15.72
CA PHE A 325 -35.94 5.22 -14.42
C PHE A 325 -35.26 6.06 -13.34
N ASP A 326 -36.01 7.02 -12.79
CA ASP A 326 -35.53 7.88 -11.71
C ASP A 326 -35.28 7.01 -10.47
N ALA A 327 -34.04 6.84 -10.06
CA ALA A 327 -33.58 5.94 -8.98
C ALA A 327 -34.06 6.39 -7.57
N ARG A 328 -35.35 6.78 -7.42
CA ARG A 328 -35.90 7.28 -6.14
C ARG A 328 -35.99 6.22 -5.04
N HIS A 329 -35.77 4.95 -5.35
CA HIS A 329 -36.11 3.86 -4.43
C HIS A 329 -34.91 3.09 -3.83
N GLY A 330 -33.65 3.43 -4.15
CA GLY A 330 -32.49 2.69 -3.65
C GLY A 330 -31.30 3.52 -3.13
N HIS A 331 -31.28 4.82 -3.39
CA HIS A 331 -30.07 5.64 -3.14
C HIS A 331 -30.29 6.88 -2.27
N ALA A 332 -31.31 6.89 -1.41
CA ALA A 332 -31.51 7.98 -0.44
C ALA A 332 -30.24 8.23 0.40
N LEU A 333 -29.54 7.18 0.82
CA LEU A 333 -28.33 7.27 1.63
C LEU A 333 -27.12 7.82 0.87
N SER A 334 -27.00 7.62 -0.45
CA SER A 334 -25.89 8.16 -1.23
C SER A 334 -26.08 9.65 -1.54
N ARG A 335 -27.31 10.10 -1.76
CA ARG A 335 -27.62 11.53 -1.95
C ARG A 335 -27.46 12.34 -0.66
N GLU A 336 -27.79 11.76 0.50
CA GLU A 336 -27.55 12.40 1.80
C GLU A 336 -26.05 12.51 2.11
N ALA A 337 -25.25 11.49 1.77
CA ALA A 337 -23.80 11.53 1.94
C ALA A 337 -23.14 12.58 1.03
N ASP A 338 -23.59 12.71 -0.23
CA ASP A 338 -23.11 13.73 -1.16
C ASP A 338 -23.52 15.14 -0.71
N ALA A 339 -24.74 15.31 -0.20
CA ALA A 339 -25.24 16.57 0.34
C ALA A 339 -24.53 17.00 1.65
N MET A 340 -24.20 16.03 2.55
CA MET A 340 -23.42 16.29 3.76
C MET A 340 -21.95 16.60 3.45
N GLY A 341 -21.37 16.00 2.41
CA GLY A 341 -20.02 16.29 1.95
C GLY A 341 -19.85 17.70 1.35
N ASP A 342 -20.87 18.23 0.72
CA ASP A 342 -20.87 19.61 0.16
C ASP A 342 -21.16 20.67 1.24
N GLY A 343 -22.00 20.37 2.25
CA GLY A 343 -22.27 21.27 3.37
C GLY A 343 -21.05 21.49 4.28
N ALA A 344 -20.23 20.49 4.51
CA ALA A 344 -19.02 20.62 5.33
C ALA A 344 -17.90 21.45 4.67
N LYS A 345 -17.96 21.68 3.34
CA LYS A 345 -17.02 22.55 2.62
C LYS A 345 -17.43 24.00 2.57
N SER A 346 -18.72 24.33 2.78
CA SER A 346 -19.21 25.72 2.77
C SER A 346 -19.01 26.44 4.10
N ASP A 347 -19.02 25.73 5.22
CA ASP A 347 -18.87 26.35 6.56
C ASP A 347 -17.42 26.67 6.96
N GLY A 348 -16.42 26.21 6.18
CA GLY A 348 -14.99 26.48 6.45
C GLY A 348 -14.45 27.81 5.86
N LEU A 349 -15.24 28.58 5.11
CA LEU A 349 -14.77 29.77 4.40
C LEU A 349 -15.30 31.11 4.94
N GLU A 350 -16.13 31.11 5.99
CA GLU A 350 -16.74 32.35 6.51
C GLU A 350 -16.19 32.81 7.87
N GLY A 351 -15.12 32.17 8.40
CA GLY A 351 -14.55 32.43 9.73
C GLY A 351 -13.36 33.36 9.81
N ASP A 352 -12.90 34.01 8.73
CA ASP A 352 -11.69 34.85 8.79
C ASP A 352 -11.87 36.26 8.17
N ARG A 353 -12.88 36.99 8.66
CA ARG A 353 -13.00 38.45 8.54
C ARG A 353 -13.69 39.08 9.74
N LEU A 354 -12.93 39.29 10.83
CA LEU A 354 -13.13 40.43 11.75
C LEU A 354 -11.82 40.73 12.45
#